data_f50dd1fd596989e86f3c8d65f71d4de2
#
_entry.id   f50dd1fd596989e86f3c8d65f71d4de2
#
_cell.length_a   1.000
_cell.length_b   1.000
_cell.length_c   1.000
_cell.angle_alpha   90.00
_cell.angle_beta   90.00
_cell.angle_gamma   90.00
#
_symmetry.space_group_name_H-M   'P 1'
#
loop_
_entity.id
_entity.type
_entity.pdbx_description
1 polymer ?
#
loop_
_entity_poly.entity_id
_entity_poly.type
_entity_poly.pdbx_seq_one_letter_code
_entity_poly.pdbx_strand_id
1 'polypeptide(L)'
;MTILNREGRSLLALNALVEARDAEANIARQVLKLRQTEADDLIWQFAKYKALAVGINPIAFLDVMGATVADLALIRSLSRLYGLPMTGYEAGKLWQTIFSSAGGVLLGELGSSFLLGFGKSAAAAAPQIGFSTFAGVAVTQASLAAYGTYAVGRAAQVYLEKGCTWGPLGQDTVIQEILATIERNTIIDRLQQEFKI
;
A
#
# COMPACT_ATOMS: atom_id res chain seq x y z
N MET A 1 -40.42 43.84 -21.07
CA MET A 1 -40.41 43.06 -19.83
C MET A 1 -40.25 41.54 -20.03
N THR A 2 -40.67 40.94 -21.15
CA THR A 2 -40.63 39.48 -21.41
C THR A 2 -39.23 38.91 -21.63
N ILE A 3 -38.30 39.67 -22.23
CA ILE A 3 -36.91 39.19 -22.51
C ILE A 3 -36.12 39.10 -21.23
N LEU A 4 -36.17 40.10 -20.34
CA LEU A 4 -35.49 40.11 -19.04
C LEU A 4 -35.94 38.95 -18.11
N ASN A 5 -37.22 38.57 -18.19
CA ASN A 5 -37.74 37.43 -17.41
C ASN A 5 -37.27 36.09 -17.96
N ARG A 6 -37.06 35.98 -19.25
CA ARG A 6 -36.60 34.73 -19.88
C ARG A 6 -35.09 34.52 -19.71
N GLU A 7 -34.29 35.57 -19.87
CA GLU A 7 -32.86 35.56 -19.62
C GLU A 7 -32.52 35.37 -18.13
N GLY A 8 -33.27 36.06 -17.24
CA GLY A 8 -33.10 35.87 -15.80
C GLY A 8 -33.37 34.47 -15.30
N ARG A 9 -34.38 33.78 -15.85
CA ARG A 9 -34.65 32.36 -15.54
C ARG A 9 -33.54 31.42 -16.06
N SER A 10 -33.01 31.68 -17.22
CA SER A 10 -31.91 30.91 -17.78
C SER A 10 -30.62 31.08 -16.98
N LEU A 11 -30.34 32.30 -16.53
CA LEU A 11 -29.19 32.60 -15.66
C LEU A 11 -29.33 31.95 -14.29
N LEU A 12 -30.52 31.98 -13.69
CA LEU A 12 -30.78 31.27 -12.43
C LEU A 12 -30.63 29.76 -12.56
N ALA A 13 -31.12 29.18 -13.66
CA ALA A 13 -30.96 27.76 -13.93
C ALA A 13 -29.48 27.38 -14.12
N LEU A 14 -28.72 28.21 -14.85
CA LEU A 14 -27.27 28.00 -15.03
C LEU A 14 -26.52 28.13 -13.69
N ASN A 15 -26.85 29.14 -12.87
CA ASN A 15 -26.23 29.31 -11.56
C ASN A 15 -26.52 28.13 -10.63
N ALA A 16 -27.77 27.68 -10.60
CA ALA A 16 -28.15 26.48 -9.83
C ALA A 16 -27.39 25.21 -10.31
N LEU A 17 -27.15 25.09 -11.61
CA LEU A 17 -26.38 23.97 -12.18
C LEU A 17 -24.90 24.05 -11.78
N VAL A 18 -24.31 25.24 -11.79
CA VAL A 18 -22.94 25.48 -11.34
C VAL A 18 -22.79 25.16 -9.85
N GLU A 19 -23.71 25.67 -9.01
CA GLU A 19 -23.72 25.40 -7.56
C GLU A 19 -23.87 23.90 -7.27
N ALA A 20 -24.76 23.20 -7.98
CA ALA A 20 -24.94 21.76 -7.84
C ALA A 20 -23.66 21.00 -8.21
N ARG A 21 -23.00 21.38 -9.31
CA ARG A 21 -21.73 20.78 -9.75
C ARG A 21 -20.60 21.03 -8.76
N ASP A 22 -20.52 22.22 -8.19
CA ASP A 22 -19.52 22.56 -7.19
C ASP A 22 -19.75 21.82 -5.87
N ALA A 23 -21.01 21.66 -5.46
CA ALA A 23 -21.38 20.85 -4.31
C ALA A 23 -21.02 19.37 -4.52
N GLU A 24 -21.33 18.82 -5.69
CA GLU A 24 -20.97 17.45 -6.05
C GLU A 24 -19.45 17.22 -6.06
N ALA A 25 -18.68 18.15 -6.63
CA ALA A 25 -17.23 18.11 -6.62
C ALA A 25 -16.64 18.23 -5.20
N ASN A 26 -17.27 19.00 -4.32
CA ASN A 26 -16.86 19.11 -2.92
C ASN A 26 -17.12 17.79 -2.16
N ILE A 27 -18.29 17.21 -2.33
CA ILE A 27 -18.63 15.91 -1.72
C ILE A 27 -17.66 14.84 -2.20
N ALA A 28 -17.41 14.76 -3.51
CA ALA A 28 -16.46 13.78 -4.07
C ALA A 28 -15.05 13.92 -3.47
N ARG A 29 -14.57 15.16 -3.31
CA ARG A 29 -13.27 15.42 -2.66
C ARG A 29 -13.24 14.99 -1.19
N GLN A 30 -14.30 15.24 -0.43
CA GLN A 30 -14.39 14.82 0.96
C GLN A 30 -14.43 13.30 1.09
N VAL A 31 -15.22 12.63 0.27
CA VAL A 31 -15.29 11.15 0.23
C VAL A 31 -13.93 10.55 -0.11
N LEU A 32 -13.24 11.11 -1.11
CA LEU A 32 -11.90 10.65 -1.47
C LEU A 32 -10.91 10.80 -0.30
N LYS A 33 -10.94 11.95 0.38
CA LYS A 33 -10.07 12.19 1.54
C LYS A 33 -10.33 11.22 2.69
N LEU A 34 -11.59 10.90 2.98
CA LEU A 34 -11.96 9.90 3.99
C LEU A 34 -11.44 8.52 3.59
N ARG A 35 -11.64 8.12 2.33
CA ARG A 35 -11.12 6.84 1.81
C ARG A 35 -9.61 6.75 1.87
N GLN A 36 -8.89 7.86 1.63
CA GLN A 36 -7.43 7.89 1.78
C GLN A 36 -6.99 7.59 3.20
N THR A 37 -7.64 8.20 4.20
CA THR A 37 -7.33 7.94 5.61
C THR A 37 -7.57 6.47 5.97
N GLU A 38 -8.73 5.92 5.58
CA GLU A 38 -9.05 4.50 5.80
C GLU A 38 -8.09 3.56 5.05
N ALA A 39 -7.66 3.93 3.85
CA ALA A 39 -6.68 3.18 3.09
C ALA A 39 -5.30 3.17 3.76
N ASP A 40 -4.84 4.32 4.26
CA ASP A 40 -3.57 4.44 4.99
C ASP A 40 -3.57 3.58 6.26
N ASP A 41 -4.66 3.58 7.01
CA ASP A 41 -4.84 2.73 8.18
C ASP A 41 -4.84 1.24 7.82
N LEU A 42 -5.52 0.88 6.74
CA LEU A 42 -5.57 -0.49 6.25
C LEU A 42 -4.19 -0.97 5.79
N ILE A 43 -3.47 -0.16 5.01
CA ILE A 43 -2.10 -0.46 4.57
C ILE A 43 -1.20 -0.67 5.77
N TRP A 44 -1.30 0.21 6.78
CA TRP A 44 -0.50 0.11 7.98
C TRP A 44 -0.81 -1.14 8.79
N GLN A 45 -2.08 -1.52 8.94
CA GLN A 45 -2.48 -2.76 9.61
C GLN A 45 -1.88 -4.00 8.92
N PHE A 46 -1.98 -4.10 7.59
CA PHE A 46 -1.40 -5.21 6.85
C PHE A 46 0.13 -5.25 6.97
N ALA A 47 0.79 -4.10 6.90
CA ALA A 47 2.25 -3.99 7.10
C ALA A 47 2.66 -4.51 8.49
N LYS A 48 1.94 -4.13 9.55
CA LYS A 48 2.17 -4.61 10.91
C LYS A 48 1.96 -6.11 11.05
N TYR A 49 0.84 -6.63 10.56
CA TYR A 49 0.55 -8.07 10.64
C TYR A 49 1.60 -8.89 9.91
N LYS A 50 2.02 -8.43 8.73
CA LYS A 50 3.07 -9.11 7.97
C LYS A 50 4.42 -9.05 8.70
N ALA A 51 4.77 -7.90 9.29
CA ALA A 51 5.98 -7.76 10.10
C ALA A 51 6.00 -8.76 11.26
N LEU A 52 4.89 -8.88 11.98
CA LEU A 52 4.75 -9.84 13.07
C LEU A 52 4.86 -11.28 12.59
N ALA A 53 4.14 -11.63 11.52
CA ALA A 53 4.18 -12.97 10.95
C ALA A 53 5.59 -13.38 10.54
N VAL A 54 6.31 -12.49 9.84
CA VAL A 54 7.69 -12.73 9.41
C VAL A 54 8.66 -12.72 10.59
N GLY A 55 8.48 -11.82 11.55
CA GLY A 55 9.33 -11.73 12.74
C GLY A 55 9.32 -13.00 13.60
N ILE A 56 8.17 -13.61 13.77
CA ILE A 56 7.97 -14.79 14.65
C ILE A 56 8.27 -16.10 13.90
N ASN A 57 8.08 -16.15 12.58
CA ASN A 57 8.23 -17.39 11.82
C ASN A 57 9.70 -17.78 11.62
N PRO A 58 10.15 -18.98 12.07
CA PRO A 58 11.52 -19.45 11.85
C PRO A 58 11.79 -20.01 10.45
N ILE A 59 10.75 -20.18 9.61
CA ILE A 59 10.86 -20.88 8.32
C ILE A 59 10.78 -19.88 7.17
N ALA A 60 11.94 -19.59 6.54
CA ALA A 60 12.06 -18.60 5.47
C ALA A 60 11.15 -18.84 4.24
N PHE A 61 10.86 -20.08 3.89
CA PHE A 61 10.05 -20.39 2.71
C PHE A 61 8.57 -20.04 2.89
N LEU A 62 8.00 -20.27 4.09
CA LEU A 62 6.62 -19.91 4.40
C LEU A 62 6.44 -18.39 4.44
N ASP A 63 7.50 -17.64 4.74
CA ASP A 63 7.49 -16.18 4.76
C ASP A 63 7.22 -15.60 3.36
N VAL A 64 7.83 -16.14 2.30
CA VAL A 64 7.67 -15.61 0.93
C VAL A 64 6.27 -15.88 0.39
N MET A 65 5.73 -17.09 0.56
CA MET A 65 4.37 -17.41 0.10
C MET A 65 3.31 -16.67 0.91
N GLY A 66 3.43 -16.66 2.24
CA GLY A 66 2.51 -15.93 3.12
C GLY A 66 2.55 -14.43 2.87
N ALA A 67 3.72 -13.87 2.58
CA ALA A 67 3.92 -12.47 2.23
C ALA A 67 3.14 -12.06 0.99
N THR A 68 3.19 -12.86 -0.07
CA THR A 68 2.46 -12.57 -1.33
C THR A 68 0.95 -12.66 -1.13
N VAL A 69 0.47 -13.66 -0.39
CA VAL A 69 -0.96 -13.80 -0.07
C VAL A 69 -1.48 -12.59 0.72
N ALA A 70 -0.69 -12.09 1.67
CA ALA A 70 -1.04 -10.91 2.45
C ALA A 70 -1.15 -9.65 1.56
N ASP A 71 -0.21 -9.44 0.64
CA ASP A 71 -0.24 -8.32 -0.29
C ASP A 71 -1.43 -8.39 -1.25
N LEU A 72 -1.77 -9.59 -1.75
CA LEU A 72 -2.97 -9.79 -2.57
C LEU A 72 -4.26 -9.51 -1.79
N ALA A 73 -4.30 -9.91 -0.52
CA ALA A 73 -5.43 -9.63 0.35
C ALA A 73 -5.56 -8.12 0.62
N LEU A 74 -4.44 -7.41 0.83
CA LEU A 74 -4.40 -5.96 0.96
C LEU A 74 -4.95 -5.26 -0.29
N ILE A 75 -4.46 -5.62 -1.50
CA ILE A 75 -4.92 -5.04 -2.76
C ILE A 75 -6.43 -5.23 -2.93
N ARG A 76 -6.95 -6.43 -2.63
CA ARG A 76 -8.39 -6.70 -2.71
C ARG A 76 -9.20 -5.94 -1.66
N SER A 77 -8.66 -5.73 -0.48
CA SER A 77 -9.32 -4.93 0.57
C SER A 77 -9.36 -3.46 0.19
N LEU A 78 -8.27 -2.91 -0.32
CA LEU A 78 -8.22 -1.55 -0.87
C LEU A 78 -9.20 -1.38 -2.05
N SER A 79 -9.24 -2.31 -2.98
CA SER A 79 -10.16 -2.24 -4.13
C SER A 79 -11.64 -2.20 -3.69
N ARG A 80 -12.01 -2.93 -2.64
CA ARG A 80 -13.36 -2.87 -2.06
C ARG A 80 -13.63 -1.51 -1.39
N LEU A 81 -12.65 -0.97 -0.65
CA LEU A 81 -12.75 0.34 -0.01
C LEU A 81 -13.01 1.45 -1.03
N TYR A 82 -12.32 1.39 -2.18
CA TYR A 82 -12.54 2.35 -3.28
C TYR A 82 -13.78 2.05 -4.13
N GLY A 83 -14.52 0.98 -3.84
CA GLY A 83 -15.71 0.59 -4.61
C GLY A 83 -15.39 0.01 -6.00
N LEU A 84 -14.17 -0.48 -6.19
CA LEU A 84 -13.63 -1.06 -7.43
C LEU A 84 -13.20 -2.52 -7.19
N PRO A 85 -14.12 -3.44 -6.82
CA PRO A 85 -13.75 -4.77 -6.38
C PRO A 85 -13.01 -5.54 -7.47
N MET A 86 -11.84 -6.07 -7.10
CA MET A 86 -10.97 -6.86 -7.98
C MET A 86 -11.09 -8.35 -7.68
N THR A 87 -11.01 -9.16 -8.72
CA THR A 87 -10.81 -10.60 -8.62
C THR A 87 -9.39 -10.93 -8.12
N GLY A 88 -9.16 -12.16 -7.69
CA GLY A 88 -7.81 -12.60 -7.33
C GLY A 88 -6.81 -12.50 -8.49
N TYR A 89 -7.26 -12.72 -9.72
CA TYR A 89 -6.44 -12.60 -10.92
C TYR A 89 -6.03 -11.14 -11.20
N GLU A 90 -6.95 -10.20 -11.11
CA GLU A 90 -6.67 -8.77 -11.31
C GLU A 90 -5.74 -8.22 -10.23
N ALA A 91 -5.99 -8.59 -8.97
CA ALA A 91 -5.09 -8.23 -7.88
C ALA A 91 -3.68 -8.83 -8.07
N GLY A 92 -3.59 -10.05 -8.57
CA GLY A 92 -2.32 -10.69 -8.91
C GLY A 92 -1.57 -9.97 -10.03
N LYS A 93 -2.28 -9.56 -11.08
CA LYS A 93 -1.69 -8.74 -12.16
C LYS A 93 -1.19 -7.39 -11.65
N LEU A 94 -1.99 -6.70 -10.83
CA LEU A 94 -1.58 -5.42 -10.25
C LEU A 94 -0.35 -5.59 -9.35
N TRP A 95 -0.35 -6.61 -8.50
CA TRP A 95 0.81 -6.94 -7.66
C TRP A 95 2.06 -7.19 -8.51
N GLN A 96 1.95 -8.00 -9.57
CA GLN A 96 3.05 -8.31 -10.49
C GLN A 96 3.57 -7.04 -11.19
N THR A 97 2.67 -6.16 -11.63
CA THR A 97 3.03 -4.87 -12.23
C THR A 97 3.80 -3.99 -11.24
N ILE A 98 3.29 -3.83 -10.02
CA ILE A 98 3.97 -3.05 -8.98
C ILE A 98 5.36 -3.62 -8.72
N PHE A 99 5.44 -4.93 -8.60
CA PHE A 99 6.68 -5.62 -8.28
C PHE A 99 7.74 -5.51 -9.39
N SER A 100 7.33 -5.68 -10.66
CA SER A 100 8.23 -5.55 -11.81
C SER A 100 8.70 -4.12 -12.02
N SER A 101 7.82 -3.13 -11.85
CA SER A 101 8.15 -1.70 -12.01
C SER A 101 8.95 -1.13 -10.84
N ALA A 102 8.81 -1.70 -9.64
CA ALA A 102 9.64 -1.35 -8.48
C ALA A 102 11.12 -1.73 -8.66
N GLY A 103 11.43 -2.60 -9.60
CA GLY A 103 12.78 -2.98 -9.97
C GLY A 103 13.60 -3.56 -8.82
N GLY A 104 14.89 -3.22 -8.77
CA GLY A 104 15.83 -3.74 -7.79
C GLY A 104 15.52 -3.38 -6.33
N VAL A 105 14.69 -2.36 -6.07
CA VAL A 105 14.37 -1.92 -4.70
C VAL A 105 13.59 -3.02 -3.96
N LEU A 106 12.43 -3.45 -4.48
CA LEU A 106 11.67 -4.52 -3.87
C LEU A 106 12.30 -5.90 -4.05
N LEU A 107 12.99 -6.14 -5.18
CA LEU A 107 13.74 -7.39 -5.39
C LEU A 107 14.93 -7.50 -4.44
N GLY A 108 15.63 -6.41 -4.17
CA GLY A 108 16.70 -6.36 -3.17
C GLY A 108 16.19 -6.69 -1.76
N GLU A 109 14.99 -6.24 -1.44
CA GLU A 109 14.34 -6.53 -0.15
C GLU A 109 13.91 -8.00 -0.03
N LEU A 110 13.31 -8.58 -1.05
CA LEU A 110 12.99 -10.01 -1.05
C LEU A 110 14.25 -10.86 -1.01
N GLY A 111 15.27 -10.52 -1.79
CA GLY A 111 16.55 -11.24 -1.78
C GLY A 111 17.23 -11.16 -0.42
N SER A 112 17.26 -9.98 0.20
CA SER A 112 17.81 -9.81 1.55
C SER A 112 16.97 -10.52 2.62
N SER A 113 15.65 -10.48 2.52
CA SER A 113 14.74 -11.21 3.41
C SER A 113 14.95 -12.72 3.29
N PHE A 114 15.17 -13.23 2.08
CA PHE A 114 15.47 -14.64 1.84
C PHE A 114 16.81 -15.04 2.45
N LEU A 115 17.87 -14.28 2.22
CA LEU A 115 19.19 -14.52 2.81
C LEU A 115 19.16 -14.42 4.34
N LEU A 116 18.48 -13.43 4.89
CA LEU A 116 18.30 -13.28 6.33
C LEU A 116 17.44 -14.42 6.91
N GLY A 117 16.46 -14.94 6.16
CA GLY A 117 15.67 -16.11 6.53
C GLY A 117 16.50 -17.37 6.72
N PHE A 118 17.49 -17.61 5.86
CA PHE A 118 18.47 -18.68 6.07
C PHE A 118 19.29 -18.46 7.34
N GLY A 119 19.76 -17.23 7.57
CA GLY A 119 20.49 -16.89 8.79
C GLY A 119 19.65 -17.12 10.06
N LYS A 120 18.38 -16.77 10.04
CA LYS A 120 17.41 -17.00 11.11
C LYS A 120 17.17 -18.49 11.36
N SER A 121 16.96 -19.27 10.29
CA SER A 121 16.79 -20.73 10.40
C SER A 121 18.05 -21.41 10.94
N ALA A 122 19.22 -20.97 10.51
CA ALA A 122 20.50 -21.47 11.01
C ALA A 122 20.72 -21.11 12.51
N ALA A 123 20.38 -19.87 12.90
CA ALA A 123 20.47 -19.43 14.29
C ALA A 123 19.47 -20.18 15.21
N ALA A 124 18.28 -20.49 14.72
CA ALA A 124 17.30 -21.30 15.46
C ALA A 124 17.73 -22.75 15.64
N ALA A 125 18.48 -23.30 14.65
CA ALA A 125 19.02 -24.67 14.69
C ALA A 125 20.29 -24.80 15.53
N ALA A 126 20.99 -23.71 15.82
CA ALA A 126 22.24 -23.69 16.58
C ALA A 126 22.11 -22.84 17.85
N PRO A 127 21.68 -23.43 18.99
CA PRO A 127 21.44 -22.70 20.24
C PRO A 127 22.64 -21.91 20.75
N GLN A 128 23.84 -22.23 20.27
CA GLN A 128 25.09 -21.58 20.68
C GLN A 128 25.35 -20.23 19.99
N ILE A 129 24.61 -19.89 18.92
CA ILE A 129 24.77 -18.61 18.18
C ILE A 129 23.96 -17.46 18.81
N GLY A 130 23.14 -17.77 19.78
CA GLY A 130 22.54 -16.82 20.71
C GLY A 130 21.22 -16.18 20.24
N PHE A 131 20.33 -16.04 21.21
CA PHE A 131 19.02 -15.37 21.08
C PHE A 131 19.13 -13.94 20.50
N SER A 132 20.23 -13.23 20.80
CA SER A 132 20.48 -11.87 20.29
C SER A 132 20.62 -11.82 18.76
N THR A 133 21.29 -12.79 18.15
CA THR A 133 21.45 -12.86 16.68
C THR A 133 20.10 -13.18 16.02
N PHE A 134 19.34 -14.12 16.57
CA PHE A 134 18.00 -14.43 16.09
C PHE A 134 17.08 -13.21 16.17
N ALA A 135 17.06 -12.51 17.32
CA ALA A 135 16.23 -11.32 17.50
C ALA A 135 16.60 -10.18 16.55
N GLY A 136 17.89 -9.91 16.35
CA GLY A 136 18.35 -8.89 15.40
C GLY A 136 17.95 -9.18 13.95
N VAL A 137 18.09 -10.43 13.49
CA VAL A 137 17.66 -10.86 12.16
C VAL A 137 16.13 -10.79 12.03
N ALA A 138 15.39 -11.21 13.05
CA ALA A 138 13.93 -11.18 13.07
C ALA A 138 13.38 -9.75 12.94
N VAL A 139 13.94 -8.78 13.66
CA VAL A 139 13.56 -7.37 13.58
C VAL A 139 13.85 -6.81 12.19
N THR A 140 15.01 -7.10 11.63
CA THR A 140 15.37 -6.62 10.28
C THR A 140 14.42 -7.19 9.23
N GLN A 141 14.12 -8.49 9.27
CA GLN A 141 13.16 -9.12 8.35
C GLN A 141 11.75 -8.55 8.51
N ALA A 142 11.27 -8.38 9.74
CA ALA A 142 9.97 -7.78 10.03
C ALA A 142 9.86 -6.37 9.42
N SER A 143 10.92 -5.56 9.59
CA SER A 143 10.97 -4.19 9.06
C SER A 143 10.95 -4.17 7.54
N LEU A 144 11.70 -5.04 6.87
CA LEU A 144 11.71 -5.16 5.41
C LEU A 144 10.35 -5.64 4.87
N ALA A 145 9.74 -6.62 5.54
CA ALA A 145 8.42 -7.12 5.16
C ALA A 145 7.33 -6.04 5.28
N ALA A 146 7.38 -5.24 6.36
CA ALA A 146 6.46 -4.12 6.53
C ALA A 146 6.64 -3.05 5.46
N TYR A 147 7.88 -2.67 5.16
CA TYR A 147 8.18 -1.69 4.12
C TYR A 147 7.67 -2.16 2.76
N GLY A 148 7.94 -3.41 2.37
CA GLY A 148 7.48 -3.97 1.09
C GLY A 148 5.95 -3.95 0.98
N THR A 149 5.22 -4.36 2.03
CA THR A 149 3.75 -4.31 2.04
C THR A 149 3.23 -2.89 2.00
N TYR A 150 3.87 -1.96 2.74
CA TYR A 150 3.49 -0.55 2.71
C TYR A 150 3.67 0.03 1.30
N ALA A 151 4.79 -0.25 0.64
CA ALA A 151 5.07 0.19 -0.72
C ALA A 151 4.05 -0.36 -1.74
N VAL A 152 3.74 -1.65 -1.66
CA VAL A 152 2.71 -2.29 -2.49
C VAL A 152 1.34 -1.66 -2.24
N GLY A 153 0.98 -1.45 -0.99
CA GLY A 153 -0.29 -0.83 -0.61
C GLY A 153 -0.43 0.60 -1.14
N ARG A 154 0.62 1.42 -1.01
CA ARG A 154 0.63 2.81 -1.53
C ARG A 154 0.53 2.84 -3.05
N ALA A 155 1.24 1.98 -3.76
CA ALA A 155 1.14 1.89 -5.21
C ALA A 155 -0.25 1.44 -5.67
N ALA A 156 -0.83 0.44 -5.02
CA ALA A 156 -2.19 -0.02 -5.28
C ALA A 156 -3.23 1.08 -4.99
N GLN A 157 -3.08 1.82 -3.90
CA GLN A 157 -3.93 2.94 -3.54
C GLN A 157 -3.94 4.01 -4.63
N VAL A 158 -2.77 4.47 -5.08
CA VAL A 158 -2.67 5.48 -6.16
C VAL A 158 -3.30 5.00 -7.46
N TYR A 159 -3.11 3.72 -7.82
CA TYR A 159 -3.75 3.11 -8.97
C TYR A 159 -5.29 3.14 -8.88
N LEU A 160 -5.83 2.78 -7.71
CA LEU A 160 -7.27 2.78 -7.46
C LEU A 160 -7.87 4.18 -7.42
N GLU A 161 -7.18 5.15 -6.80
CA GLU A 161 -7.59 6.57 -6.76
C GLU A 161 -7.70 7.19 -8.16
N LYS A 162 -6.85 6.74 -9.09
CA LYS A 162 -6.89 7.15 -10.49
C LYS A 162 -7.87 6.33 -11.35
N GLY A 163 -8.76 5.55 -10.73
CA GLY A 163 -9.76 4.75 -11.45
C GLY A 163 -9.15 3.56 -12.20
N CYS A 164 -8.27 2.83 -11.57
CA CYS A 164 -7.56 1.66 -12.12
C CYS A 164 -6.66 2.00 -13.32
N THR A 165 -5.98 3.14 -13.26
CA THR A 165 -5.01 3.56 -14.28
C THR A 165 -3.76 4.17 -13.67
N TRP A 166 -2.63 4.05 -14.35
CA TRP A 166 -1.37 4.72 -13.96
C TRP A 166 -1.27 6.15 -14.51
N GLY A 167 -2.22 6.56 -15.35
CA GLY A 167 -2.20 7.87 -16.00
C GLY A 167 -1.16 7.99 -17.11
N PRO A 168 -0.92 9.21 -17.61
CA PRO A 168 -0.07 9.46 -18.79
C PRO A 168 1.43 9.19 -18.58
N LEU A 169 1.89 9.19 -17.31
CA LEU A 169 3.31 8.93 -16.97
C LEU A 169 3.68 7.45 -17.03
N GLY A 170 2.68 6.56 -17.07
CA GLY A 170 2.89 5.12 -17.08
C GLY A 170 3.24 4.54 -15.72
N GLN A 171 3.19 3.20 -15.65
CA GLN A 171 3.38 2.46 -14.39
C GLN A 171 4.76 2.63 -13.77
N ASP A 172 5.81 2.55 -14.57
CA ASP A 172 7.18 2.55 -14.06
C ASP A 172 7.53 3.88 -13.38
N THR A 173 7.21 5.01 -14.03
CA THR A 173 7.44 6.34 -13.49
C THR A 173 6.67 6.56 -12.19
N VAL A 174 5.37 6.26 -12.20
CA VAL A 174 4.50 6.49 -11.02
C VAL A 174 4.94 5.62 -9.84
N ILE A 175 5.27 4.36 -10.07
CA ILE A 175 5.72 3.46 -9.00
C ILE A 175 7.07 3.92 -8.43
N GLN A 176 8.03 4.31 -9.28
CA GLN A 176 9.31 4.83 -8.81
C GLN A 176 9.16 6.13 -8.01
N GLU A 177 8.29 7.05 -8.43
CA GLU A 177 7.98 8.25 -7.65
C GLU A 177 7.40 7.93 -6.28
N ILE A 178 6.47 6.97 -6.21
CA ILE A 178 5.89 6.53 -4.93
C ILE A 178 6.99 5.97 -4.02
N LEU A 179 7.84 5.08 -4.55
CA LEU A 179 8.92 4.47 -3.77
C LEU A 179 9.94 5.51 -3.28
N ALA A 180 10.24 6.53 -4.09
CA ALA A 180 11.14 7.62 -3.71
C ALA A 180 10.59 8.50 -2.57
N THR A 181 9.25 8.56 -2.41
CA THR A 181 8.61 9.33 -1.33
C THR A 181 8.47 8.55 -0.02
N ILE A 182 8.61 7.23 -0.06
CA ILE A 182 8.50 6.39 1.13
C ILE A 182 9.85 6.33 1.85
N GLU A 183 9.93 6.99 2.99
CA GLU A 183 11.12 6.91 3.85
C GLU A 183 11.09 5.61 4.67
N ARG A 184 12.02 4.71 4.34
CA ARG A 184 12.16 3.41 5.04
C ARG A 184 12.31 3.57 6.55
N ASN A 185 13.14 4.50 7.00
CA ASN A 185 13.42 4.73 8.41
C ASN A 185 12.14 5.10 9.19
N THR A 186 11.30 5.94 8.61
CA THR A 186 10.01 6.33 9.21
C THR A 186 9.11 5.12 9.48
N ILE A 187 9.08 4.13 8.57
CA ILE A 187 8.29 2.91 8.75
C ILE A 187 8.89 2.04 9.85
N ILE A 188 10.21 1.91 9.87
CA ILE A 188 10.93 1.15 10.90
C ILE A 188 10.71 1.77 12.28
N ASP A 189 10.89 3.09 12.41
CA ASP A 189 10.71 3.81 13.66
C ASP A 189 9.26 3.69 14.17
N ARG A 190 8.28 3.81 13.28
CA ARG A 190 6.87 3.63 13.62
C ARG A 190 6.57 2.21 14.11
N LEU A 191 7.13 1.18 13.47
CA LEU A 191 7.01 -0.20 13.92
C LEU A 191 7.63 -0.41 15.30
N GLN A 192 8.84 0.11 15.52
CA GLN A 192 9.52 -0.01 16.80
C GLN A 192 8.73 0.65 17.93
N GLN A 193 8.17 1.84 17.69
CA GLN A 193 7.31 2.54 18.66
C GLN A 193 6.04 1.73 18.99
N GLU A 194 5.39 1.13 18.00
CA GLU A 194 4.17 0.35 18.23
C GLU A 194 4.44 -0.98 18.94
N PHE A 195 5.54 -1.64 18.64
CA PHE A 195 5.91 -2.91 19.30
C PHE A 195 6.70 -2.73 20.59
N LYS A 196 7.07 -1.48 20.95
CA LYS A 196 7.90 -1.18 22.13
C LYS A 196 9.18 -2.03 22.22
N ILE A 197 9.85 -2.20 21.05
CA ILE A 197 11.11 -2.93 20.92
C ILE A 197 12.28 -1.93 20.98
#